data_a06e9448e170429eaecda9bd7420fbce
#
_entry.id   a06e9448e170429eaecda9bd7420fbce
#
_cell.length_a   1.000
_cell.length_b   1.000
_cell.length_c   1.000
_cell.angle_alpha   90.00
_cell.angle_beta   90.00
_cell.angle_gamma   90.00
#
_symmetry.space_group_name_H-M   'P 1'
#
loop_
_entity.id
_entity.type
_entity.pdbx_description
1 polymer ?
#
loop_
_entity_poly.entity_id
_entity_poly.type
_entity_poly.pdbx_seq_one_letter_code
_entity_poly.pdbx_strand_id
1 'polypeptide(L)' 'MRKVLVCGAGGFIGGHLVKKLKKQGCWVRGVDIKHHEFAASPADEFIIGDLTRQEIVEKVLNQPFDEVYQLAADMGG' A
#
# COMPACT_ATOMS: atom_id res chain seq x y z
N MET A 1 10.18 -13.63 -6.04
CA MET A 1 9.93 -12.59 -5.02
C MET A 1 8.43 -12.38 -4.88
N ARG A 2 7.95 -12.46 -3.67
CA ARG A 2 6.53 -12.29 -3.37
C ARG A 2 6.17 -10.81 -3.48
N LYS A 3 5.10 -10.52 -4.20
CA LYS A 3 4.65 -9.15 -4.42
C LYS A 3 3.38 -8.89 -3.63
N VAL A 4 3.40 -7.85 -2.82
CA VAL A 4 2.31 -7.54 -1.89
C VAL A 4 1.85 -6.10 -2.08
N LEU A 5 0.54 -5.91 -2.11
CA LEU A 5 -0.08 -4.60 -2.15
C LEU A 5 -0.66 -4.29 -0.77
N VAL A 6 -0.33 -3.14 -0.21
CA VAL A 6 -0.88 -2.70 1.08
C VAL A 6 -1.67 -1.42 0.86
N CYS A 7 -3.00 -1.52 1.00
CA CYS A 7 -3.90 -0.37 0.93
C CYS A 7 -4.03 0.23 2.33
N GLY A 8 -3.80 1.53 2.46
CA GLY A 8 -3.73 2.16 3.77
C GLY A 8 -2.33 2.14 4.35
N ALA A 9 -1.32 2.05 3.50
CA ALA A 9 0.08 1.90 3.91
C ALA A 9 0.65 3.14 4.60
N GLY A 10 0.00 4.29 4.45
CA GLY A 10 0.43 5.53 5.10
C GLY A 10 0.00 5.64 6.55
N GLY A 11 -0.89 4.78 7.02
CA GLY A 11 -1.35 4.76 8.40
C GLY A 11 -0.38 4.06 9.33
N PHE A 12 -0.69 4.11 10.63
CA PHE A 12 0.16 3.51 11.64
C PHE A 12 0.29 1.99 11.47
N ILE A 13 -0.85 1.31 11.34
CA ILE A 13 -0.86 -0.16 11.19
C ILE A 13 -0.28 -0.55 9.84
N GLY A 14 -0.65 0.17 8.78
CA GLY A 14 -0.14 -0.10 7.44
C GLY A 14 1.37 0.05 7.35
N GLY A 15 1.92 1.07 8.00
CA GLY A 15 3.35 1.29 8.03
C GLY A 15 4.09 0.15 8.72
N HIS A 16 3.56 -0.36 9.82
CA HIS A 16 4.15 -1.50 10.52
C HIS A 16 4.09 -2.77 9.67
N LEU A 17 2.98 -2.98 8.98
CA LEU A 17 2.83 -4.14 8.10
C LEU A 17 3.85 -4.09 6.96
N VAL A 18 4.02 -2.93 6.34
CA VAL A 18 4.99 -2.77 5.26
C VAL A 18 6.39 -3.12 5.75
N LYS A 19 6.78 -2.62 6.93
CA LYS A 19 8.08 -2.95 7.51
C LYS A 19 8.26 -4.45 7.69
N LYS A 20 7.23 -5.11 8.21
CA LYS A 20 7.28 -6.56 8.43
C LYS A 20 7.44 -7.31 7.12
N LEU A 21 6.68 -6.93 6.11
CA LEU A 21 6.74 -7.57 4.80
C LEU A 21 8.11 -7.37 4.14
N LYS A 22 8.70 -6.19 4.29
CA LYS A 22 10.03 -5.94 3.75
C LYS A 22 11.09 -6.80 4.45
N LYS A 23 10.95 -7.00 5.75
CA LYS A 23 11.85 -7.91 6.49
C LYS A 23 11.74 -9.34 6.01
N GLN A 24 10.59 -9.73 5.50
CA GLN A 24 10.35 -11.06 4.96
C GLN A 24 10.83 -11.21 3.51
N GLY A 25 11.38 -10.16 2.93
CA GLY A 25 11.90 -10.20 1.57
C GLY A 25 10.86 -9.95 0.49
N CYS A 26 9.68 -9.45 0.85
CA CYS A 26 8.63 -9.16 -0.12
C CYS A 26 8.91 -7.86 -0.88
N TRP A 27 8.42 -7.80 -2.11
CA TRP A 27 8.33 -6.53 -2.82
C TRP A 27 6.97 -5.92 -2.48
N VAL A 28 6.94 -4.67 -2.03
CA VAL A 28 5.73 -4.06 -1.49
C VAL A 28 5.40 -2.78 -2.22
N ARG A 29 4.15 -2.69 -2.69
CA ARG A 29 3.57 -1.43 -3.16
C ARG A 29 2.58 -0.96 -2.12
N GLY A 30 2.79 0.25 -1.59
CA GLY A 30 1.86 0.88 -0.67
C GLY A 30 0.99 1.88 -1.38
N VAL A 31 -0.24 2.05 -0.91
CA VAL A 31 -1.13 3.08 -1.41
C VAL A 31 -1.92 3.69 -0.26
N ASP A 32 -2.07 5.01 -0.27
CA ASP A 32 -2.87 5.73 0.71
C ASP A 32 -3.27 7.08 0.14
N ILE A 33 -4.27 7.69 0.76
CA ILE A 33 -4.69 9.05 0.42
C ILE A 33 -3.58 10.03 0.80
N LYS A 34 -2.87 9.76 1.89
CA LYS A 34 -1.78 10.60 2.38
C LYS A 34 -0.53 9.79 2.60
N HIS A 35 0.60 10.44 2.37
CA HIS A 35 1.87 9.91 2.82
C HIS A 35 2.18 10.52 4.19
N HIS A 36 2.72 9.72 5.10
CA HIS A 36 3.08 10.18 6.43
C HIS A 36 4.25 11.17 6.32
N GLU A 37 4.08 12.38 6.85
CA GLU A 37 5.07 13.45 6.67
C GLU A 37 6.39 13.19 7.36
N PHE A 38 6.38 12.40 8.43
CA PHE A 38 7.54 12.27 9.31
C PHE A 38 8.45 11.09 9.00
N ALA A 39 8.03 10.22 8.13
CA ALA A 39 8.83 9.05 7.80
C ALA A 39 8.56 8.61 6.37
N ALA A 40 9.63 8.31 5.65
CA ALA A 40 9.49 7.70 4.36
C ALA A 40 8.95 6.28 4.53
N SER A 41 8.04 5.88 3.67
CA SER A 41 7.57 4.51 3.70
C SER A 41 8.70 3.58 3.26
N PRO A 42 8.89 2.43 3.92
CA PRO A 42 9.86 1.43 3.48
C PRO A 42 9.39 0.62 2.27
N ALA A 43 8.19 0.86 1.77
CA ALA A 43 7.68 0.18 0.59
C ALA A 43 8.57 0.45 -0.62
N ASP A 44 8.64 -0.50 -1.53
CA ASP A 44 9.41 -0.33 -2.78
C ASP A 44 8.78 0.72 -3.67
N GLU A 45 7.44 0.81 -3.67
CA GLU A 45 6.70 1.86 -4.33
C GLU A 45 5.61 2.37 -3.43
N PHE A 46 5.31 3.65 -3.49
CA PHE A 46 4.21 4.25 -2.75
C PHE A 46 3.40 5.13 -3.68
N ILE A 47 2.11 4.84 -3.78
CA ILE A 47 1.19 5.61 -4.62
C ILE A 47 0.26 6.40 -3.71
N ILE A 48 0.23 7.71 -3.90
CA ILE A 48 -0.71 8.56 -3.18
C ILE A 48 -1.93 8.71 -4.07
N GLY A 49 -3.08 8.27 -3.59
CA GLY A 49 -4.30 8.35 -4.35
C GLY A 49 -5.48 7.79 -3.60
N ASP A 50 -6.66 8.13 -4.09
CA ASP A 50 -7.93 7.72 -3.53
C ASP A 50 -8.43 6.47 -4.26
N LEU A 51 -8.53 5.35 -3.56
CA LEU A 51 -8.95 4.08 -4.14
C LEU A 51 -10.43 4.03 -4.50
N THR A 52 -11.20 5.09 -4.19
CA THR A 52 -12.56 5.21 -4.72
C THR A 52 -12.56 5.66 -6.17
N ARG A 53 -11.42 6.08 -6.71
CA ARG A 53 -11.30 6.55 -8.08
C ARG A 53 -10.77 5.44 -8.96
N GLN A 54 -11.48 5.17 -10.04
CA GLN A 54 -11.12 4.09 -10.96
C GLN A 54 -9.71 4.24 -11.53
N GLU A 55 -9.31 5.43 -11.88
CA GLU A 55 -7.99 5.69 -12.45
C GLU A 55 -6.87 5.32 -11.48
N ILE A 56 -7.10 5.51 -10.18
CA ILE A 56 -6.14 5.13 -9.16
C ILE A 56 -6.10 3.62 -8.99
N VAL A 57 -7.26 2.97 -9.00
CA VAL A 57 -7.34 1.51 -8.90
C VAL A 57 -6.58 0.86 -10.07
N GLU A 58 -6.77 1.36 -11.28
CA GLU A 58 -6.08 0.84 -12.45
C GLU A 58 -4.56 0.99 -12.33
N LYS A 59 -4.13 2.13 -11.82
CA LYS A 59 -2.71 2.39 -11.63
C LYS A 59 -2.10 1.47 -10.57
N VAL A 60 -2.83 1.26 -9.47
CA VAL A 60 -2.39 0.45 -8.33
C VAL A 60 -2.35 -1.03 -8.71
N LEU A 61 -3.29 -1.48 -9.51
CA LEU A 61 -3.43 -2.88 -9.91
C LEU A 61 -2.93 -3.17 -11.33
N ASN A 62 -1.94 -2.42 -11.78
CA ASN A 62 -1.40 -2.60 -13.14
C ASN A 62 -0.51 -3.84 -13.28
N GLN A 63 -0.38 -4.62 -12.26
CA GLN A 63 0.37 -5.87 -12.27
C GLN A 63 -0.26 -6.84 -11.26
N PRO A 64 -0.02 -8.15 -11.39
CA PRO A 64 -0.54 -9.11 -10.42
C PRO A 64 0.21 -9.02 -9.09
N PHE A 65 -0.51 -9.28 -7.99
CA PHE A 65 0.04 -9.36 -6.66
C PHE A 65 -0.26 -10.72 -6.05
N ASP A 66 0.65 -11.22 -5.24
CA ASP A 66 0.45 -12.48 -4.52
C ASP A 66 -0.49 -12.31 -3.34
N GLU A 67 -0.45 -11.13 -2.72
CA GLU A 67 -1.33 -10.79 -1.62
C GLU A 67 -1.74 -9.34 -1.67
N VAL A 68 -2.94 -9.05 -1.17
CA VAL A 68 -3.45 -7.68 -1.03
C VAL A 68 -3.97 -7.51 0.39
N TYR A 69 -3.46 -6.52 1.10
CA TYR A 69 -3.94 -6.16 2.43
C TYR A 69 -4.75 -4.88 2.34
N GLN A 70 -5.98 -4.94 2.80
CA GLN A 70 -6.89 -3.80 2.76
C GLN A 70 -7.06 -3.22 4.16
N LEU A 71 -6.34 -2.14 4.44
CA LEU A 71 -6.37 -1.47 5.73
C LEU A 71 -6.96 -0.06 5.66
N ALA A 72 -7.35 0.37 4.46
CA ALA A 72 -7.93 1.69 4.27
C ALA A 72 -9.33 1.74 4.88
N ALA A 73 -9.52 2.61 5.88
CA ALA A 73 -10.72 2.62 6.69
C ALA A 73 -11.98 2.99 5.92
N ASP A 74 -11.89 3.83 4.92
CA ASP A 74 -13.04 4.36 4.21
C ASP A 74 -13.34 3.68 2.89
N MET A 75 -12.71 2.57 2.64
CA MET A 75 -12.90 1.84 1.40
C MET A 75 -14.27 1.17 1.38
N GLY A 76 -15.07 1.52 0.42
CA GLY A 76 -16.38 0.92 0.25
C GLY A 76 -17.40 1.35 1.30
N GLY A 77 -17.06 2.37 2.05
CA GLY A 77 -17.91 2.89 3.15
C GLY A 77 -19.21 3.42 2.69
#